data_f2389fb02c3d2ec2fc17b20b0992d50a
#
_entry.id   f2389fb02c3d2ec2fc17b20b0992d50a
#
_cell.length_a   1.000
_cell.length_b   1.000
_cell.length_c   1.000
_cell.angle_alpha   90.00
_cell.angle_beta   90.00
_cell.angle_gamma   90.00
#
_symmetry.space_group_name_H-M   'P 1'
#
loop_
_entity.id
_entity.type
_entity.pdbx_description
1 polymer ?
#
loop_
_entity_poly.entity_id
_entity_poly.type
_entity_poly.pdbx_seq_one_letter_code
_entity_poly.pdbx_strand_id
1 'polypeptide(L)'
;MNRIILFLFFIVSLSSYGQKYSLSSVQKNENGVTISLEEKQIEISFLKDNIIHVRTYPAGQEQKPSLIVNDKVFAAQDIKCRSLQNKIILKSAKVEATYDILQDRVLFTDVQNSDTILVE
;
A
#
# COMPACT_ATOMS: atom_id res chain seq x y z
N MET A 1 52.48 1.83 -7.47
CA MET A 1 51.47 0.79 -7.23
C MET A 1 50.45 1.14 -6.14
N ASN A 2 50.71 2.04 -5.23
CA ASN A 2 49.78 2.41 -4.18
C ASN A 2 48.60 3.31 -4.62
N ARG A 3 48.62 3.81 -5.85
CA ARG A 3 47.55 4.69 -6.37
C ARG A 3 46.33 3.94 -6.89
N ILE A 4 46.44 2.67 -7.23
CA ILE A 4 45.35 1.85 -7.73
C ILE A 4 44.50 1.31 -6.58
N ILE A 5 45.10 1.05 -5.43
CA ILE A 5 44.41 0.55 -4.23
C ILE A 5 43.50 1.62 -3.62
N LEU A 6 43.87 2.89 -3.72
CA LEU A 6 43.05 4.01 -3.21
C LEU A 6 41.78 4.24 -4.03
N PHE A 7 41.80 3.92 -5.32
CA PHE A 7 40.65 4.06 -6.21
C PHE A 7 39.60 2.95 -6.01
N LEU A 8 40.02 1.78 -5.57
CA LEU A 8 39.14 0.66 -5.33
C LEU A 8 38.31 0.85 -4.03
N PHE A 9 38.82 1.60 -3.08
CA PHE A 9 38.14 1.89 -1.81
C PHE A 9 37.04 2.94 -1.94
N PHE A 10 37.06 3.77 -2.98
CA PHE A 10 36.07 4.82 -3.18
C PHE A 10 34.79 4.34 -3.88
N ILE A 11 34.79 3.14 -4.47
CA ILE A 11 33.65 2.58 -5.20
C ILE A 11 32.69 1.84 -4.26
N VAL A 12 33.11 1.48 -3.05
CA VAL A 12 32.30 0.69 -2.11
C VAL A 12 31.36 1.55 -1.28
N SER A 13 31.48 2.88 -1.30
CA SER A 13 30.65 3.78 -0.49
C SER A 13 29.35 4.25 -1.16
N LEU A 14 28.99 3.70 -2.33
CA LEU A 14 27.74 4.01 -3.03
C LEU A 14 26.64 2.98 -2.77
N SER A 15 26.68 2.32 -1.63
CA SER A 15 25.69 1.31 -1.32
C SER A 15 24.77 1.76 -0.20
N SER A 16 23.54 1.58 -0.50
CA SER A 16 22.38 1.47 0.37
C SER A 16 21.64 2.77 0.71
N TYR A 17 21.00 3.31 -0.28
CA TYR A 17 19.68 3.84 0.01
C TYR A 17 18.73 2.63 0.09
N GLY A 18 18.69 2.00 1.25
CA GLY A 18 17.73 0.93 1.51
C GLY A 18 16.31 1.45 1.32
N GLN A 19 15.42 0.65 0.74
CA GLN A 19 14.01 0.97 0.70
C GLN A 19 13.53 1.21 2.13
N LYS A 20 12.94 2.36 2.39
CA LYS A 20 12.43 2.74 3.71
C LYS A 20 11.32 1.81 4.19
N TYR A 21 10.62 1.16 3.28
CA TYR A 21 9.54 0.22 3.56
C TYR A 21 9.74 -1.05 2.74
N SER A 22 9.74 -2.17 3.44
CA SER A 22 9.83 -3.50 2.85
C SER A 22 8.47 -4.18 2.97
N LEU A 23 7.96 -4.68 1.86
CA LEU A 23 6.71 -5.45 1.81
C LEU A 23 6.95 -6.85 2.39
N SER A 24 6.23 -7.20 3.46
CA SER A 24 6.25 -8.55 4.03
C SER A 24 5.19 -9.44 3.40
N SER A 25 3.96 -8.97 3.28
CA SER A 25 2.87 -9.75 2.69
C SER A 25 1.70 -8.86 2.24
N VAL A 26 0.90 -9.41 1.31
CA VAL A 26 -0.38 -8.85 0.91
C VAL A 26 -1.44 -9.94 1.08
N GLN A 27 -2.45 -9.69 1.89
CA GLN A 27 -3.56 -10.59 2.12
C GLN A 27 -4.84 -9.99 1.57
N LYS A 28 -5.47 -10.71 0.63
CA LYS A 28 -6.77 -10.32 0.10
C LYS A 28 -7.86 -10.68 1.10
N ASN A 29 -8.70 -9.70 1.42
CA ASN A 29 -9.89 -9.86 2.25
C ASN A 29 -11.16 -9.85 1.38
N GLU A 30 -12.32 -10.00 2.01
CA GLU A 30 -13.60 -10.00 1.29
C GLU A 30 -13.85 -8.68 0.53
N ASN A 31 -13.53 -7.54 1.12
CA ASN A 31 -13.79 -6.21 0.56
C ASN A 31 -12.52 -5.39 0.28
N GLY A 32 -11.35 -5.98 0.34
CA GLY A 32 -10.12 -5.24 0.13
C GLY A 32 -8.87 -6.06 0.40
N VAL A 33 -7.85 -5.39 0.91
CA VAL A 33 -6.56 -6.02 1.23
C VAL A 33 -6.00 -5.53 2.56
N THR A 34 -5.20 -6.37 3.19
CA THR A 34 -4.30 -6.00 4.27
C THR A 34 -2.87 -6.10 3.76
N ILE A 35 -2.15 -5.00 3.78
CA ILE A 35 -0.76 -4.89 3.34
C ILE A 35 0.11 -4.84 4.59
N SER A 36 0.98 -5.84 4.76
CA SER A 36 1.90 -5.90 5.88
C SER A 36 3.29 -5.44 5.45
N LEU A 37 3.78 -4.42 6.12
CA LEU A 37 5.15 -3.93 6.03
C LEU A 37 5.89 -4.32 7.32
N GLU A 38 7.20 -4.09 7.37
CA GLU A 38 7.98 -4.43 8.57
C GLU A 38 7.51 -3.68 9.82
N GLU A 39 7.18 -2.39 9.69
CA GLU A 39 6.85 -1.51 10.81
C GLU A 39 5.36 -1.28 11.01
N LYS A 40 4.54 -1.49 9.99
CA LYS A 40 3.11 -1.19 10.02
C LYS A 40 2.29 -2.08 9.11
N GLN A 41 1.00 -2.06 9.35
CA GLN A 41 0.00 -2.66 8.46
C GLN A 41 -0.94 -1.59 7.92
N ILE A 42 -1.35 -1.76 6.68
CA ILE A 42 -2.31 -0.88 6.01
C ILE A 42 -3.45 -1.75 5.51
N GLU A 43 -4.65 -1.37 5.88
CA GLU A 43 -5.87 -2.01 5.40
C GLU A 43 -6.63 -1.05 4.51
N ILE A 44 -6.96 -1.50 3.31
CA ILE A 44 -7.79 -0.77 2.36
C ILE A 44 -9.03 -1.61 2.09
N SER A 45 -10.20 -1.10 2.45
CA SER A 45 -11.47 -1.80 2.31
C SER A 45 -12.47 -0.94 1.55
N PHE A 46 -13.18 -1.57 0.61
CA PHE A 46 -14.31 -0.94 -0.08
C PHE A 46 -15.60 -1.29 0.63
N LEU A 47 -16.21 -0.33 1.27
CA LEU A 47 -17.52 -0.48 1.91
C LEU A 47 -18.64 -0.45 0.86
N LYS A 48 -18.46 0.36 -0.16
CA LYS A 48 -19.21 0.41 -1.41
C LYS A 48 -18.26 0.64 -2.58
N ASP A 49 -18.76 0.64 -3.80
CA ASP A 49 -17.94 0.88 -5.00
C ASP A 49 -17.27 2.27 -5.02
N ASN A 50 -17.75 3.21 -4.23
CA ASN A 50 -17.24 4.59 -4.11
C ASN A 50 -16.95 5.03 -2.65
N ILE A 51 -17.01 4.12 -1.69
CA ILE A 51 -16.68 4.40 -0.28
C ILE A 51 -15.54 3.49 0.15
N ILE A 52 -14.40 4.11 0.44
CA ILE A 52 -13.17 3.41 0.79
C ILE A 52 -12.77 3.77 2.22
N HIS A 53 -12.42 2.76 2.98
CA HIS A 53 -11.89 2.89 4.33
C HIS A 53 -10.43 2.48 4.34
N VAL A 54 -9.55 3.40 4.72
CA VAL A 54 -8.11 3.14 4.87
C VAL A 54 -7.75 3.22 6.35
N ARG A 55 -7.09 2.19 6.85
CA ARG A 55 -6.58 2.15 8.22
C ARG A 55 -5.11 1.81 8.22
N THR A 56 -4.35 2.51 9.06
CA THR A 56 -2.93 2.22 9.29
C THR A 56 -2.73 1.98 10.78
N TYR A 57 -2.03 0.92 11.12
CA TYR A 57 -1.71 0.57 12.50
C TYR A 57 -0.33 -0.08 12.60
N PRO A 58 0.37 0.03 13.76
CA PRO A 58 1.68 -0.58 13.94
C PRO A 58 1.66 -2.09 13.73
N ALA A 59 2.73 -2.65 13.19
CA ALA A 59 2.87 -4.09 13.02
C ALA A 59 2.76 -4.83 14.36
N GLY A 60 2.07 -5.97 14.35
CA GLY A 60 1.87 -6.79 15.55
C GLY A 60 0.76 -6.34 16.50
N GLN A 61 0.06 -5.24 16.22
CA GLN A 61 -1.11 -4.84 16.97
C GLN A 61 -2.37 -5.50 16.40
N GLU A 62 -3.26 -5.92 17.31
CA GLU A 62 -4.57 -6.41 16.91
C GLU A 62 -5.44 -5.26 16.42
N GLN A 63 -6.17 -5.55 15.36
CA GLN A 63 -7.10 -4.63 14.78
C GLN A 63 -8.33 -4.46 15.68
N LYS A 64 -8.53 -3.25 16.18
CA LYS A 64 -9.73 -2.93 16.93
C LYS A 64 -10.88 -2.62 15.97
N PRO A 65 -12.08 -3.16 16.21
CA PRO A 65 -13.24 -2.81 15.40
C PRO A 65 -13.55 -1.31 15.51
N SER A 66 -13.98 -0.74 14.38
CA SER A 66 -14.40 0.65 14.36
C SER A 66 -15.70 0.81 15.15
N LEU A 67 -15.79 1.84 15.99
CA LEU A 67 -17.02 2.21 16.69
C LEU A 67 -18.03 2.91 15.78
N ILE A 68 -17.55 3.45 14.66
CA ILE A 68 -18.37 4.27 13.74
C ILE A 68 -18.80 3.45 12.52
N VAL A 69 -17.91 2.58 12.03
CA VAL A 69 -18.16 1.75 10.85
C VAL A 69 -18.39 0.32 11.29
N ASN A 70 -19.61 -0.18 11.05
CA ASN A 70 -19.92 -1.59 11.24
C ASN A 70 -19.76 -2.31 9.90
N ASP A 71 -18.60 -2.93 9.71
CA ASP A 71 -18.25 -3.64 8.47
C ASP A 71 -19.22 -4.76 8.11
N LYS A 72 -19.98 -5.27 9.09
CA LYS A 72 -20.99 -6.33 8.88
C LYS A 72 -22.25 -5.84 8.16
N VAL A 73 -22.46 -4.52 8.11
CA VAL A 73 -23.63 -3.92 7.44
C VAL A 73 -23.44 -3.81 5.93
N PHE A 74 -22.18 -3.83 5.47
CA PHE A 74 -21.86 -3.65 4.06
C PHE A 74 -21.73 -4.99 3.35
N ALA A 75 -22.36 -5.11 2.19
CA ALA A 75 -22.23 -6.28 1.33
C ALA A 75 -20.83 -6.39 0.76
N ALA A 76 -20.40 -7.62 0.46
CA ALA A 76 -19.15 -7.85 -0.26
C ALA A 76 -19.13 -7.12 -1.62
N GLN A 77 -18.01 -6.48 -1.93
CA GLN A 77 -17.82 -5.75 -3.17
C GLN A 77 -16.98 -6.58 -4.16
N ASP A 78 -17.27 -6.44 -5.45
CA ASP A 78 -16.43 -7.02 -6.50
C ASP A 78 -15.20 -6.14 -6.71
N ILE A 79 -14.12 -6.48 -6.03
CA ILE A 79 -12.86 -5.74 -6.06
C ILE A 79 -11.79 -6.55 -6.77
N LYS A 80 -11.22 -5.97 -7.82
CA LYS A 80 -10.05 -6.53 -8.49
C LYS A 80 -8.79 -6.02 -7.80
N CYS A 81 -7.95 -6.95 -7.35
CA CYS A 81 -6.66 -6.64 -6.74
C CYS A 81 -5.53 -7.09 -7.66
N ARG A 82 -4.58 -6.19 -7.88
CA ARG A 82 -3.39 -6.46 -8.68
C ARG A 82 -2.15 -5.94 -7.96
N SER A 83 -1.12 -6.76 -7.88
CA SER A 83 0.17 -6.38 -7.32
C SER A 83 1.17 -6.18 -8.46
N LEU A 84 1.75 -5.00 -8.52
CA LEU A 84 2.90 -4.66 -9.35
C LEU A 84 4.14 -4.53 -8.46
N GLN A 85 5.32 -4.32 -9.05
CA GLN A 85 6.60 -4.32 -8.33
C GLN A 85 6.59 -3.51 -7.01
N ASN A 86 6.10 -2.27 -7.06
CA ASN A 86 6.09 -1.35 -5.93
C ASN A 86 4.69 -0.78 -5.64
N LYS A 87 3.65 -1.35 -6.23
CA LYS A 87 2.28 -0.84 -6.13
C LYS A 87 1.29 -1.96 -5.90
N ILE A 88 0.33 -1.70 -5.04
CA ILE A 88 -0.85 -2.54 -4.83
C ILE A 88 -2.05 -1.78 -5.34
N ILE A 89 -2.75 -2.33 -6.32
CA ILE A 89 -3.87 -1.68 -6.99
C ILE A 89 -5.15 -2.43 -6.70
N LEU A 90 -6.15 -1.71 -6.16
CA LEU A 90 -7.50 -2.21 -5.94
C LEU A 90 -8.45 -1.40 -6.80
N LYS A 91 -9.30 -2.08 -7.55
CA LYS A 91 -10.25 -1.44 -8.45
C LYS A 91 -11.67 -1.94 -8.20
N SER A 92 -12.56 -1.00 -7.92
CA SER A 92 -14.01 -1.20 -7.94
C SER A 92 -14.59 -0.75 -9.29
N ALA A 93 -15.93 -0.74 -9.40
CA ALA A 93 -16.60 -0.21 -10.58
C ALA A 93 -16.40 1.31 -10.79
N LYS A 94 -16.11 2.06 -9.72
CA LYS A 94 -16.06 3.53 -9.75
C LYS A 94 -14.70 4.13 -9.38
N VAL A 95 -13.97 3.50 -8.48
CA VAL A 95 -12.72 4.06 -7.92
C VAL A 95 -11.61 3.03 -7.96
N GLU A 96 -10.42 3.49 -8.30
CA GLU A 96 -9.18 2.73 -8.19
C GLU A 96 -8.32 3.31 -7.05
N ALA A 97 -7.95 2.47 -6.11
CA ALA A 97 -7.02 2.80 -5.03
C ALA A 97 -5.66 2.16 -5.32
N THR A 98 -4.61 2.96 -5.34
CA THR A 98 -3.24 2.50 -5.55
C THR A 98 -2.38 2.86 -4.35
N TYR A 99 -1.84 1.85 -3.68
CA TYR A 99 -0.83 2.04 -2.65
C TYR A 99 0.57 1.95 -3.28
N ASP A 100 1.33 3.05 -3.17
CA ASP A 100 2.72 3.12 -3.59
C ASP A 100 3.63 2.85 -2.40
N ILE A 101 4.34 1.72 -2.42
CA ILE A 101 5.20 1.29 -1.32
C ILE A 101 6.40 2.24 -1.14
N LEU A 102 6.97 2.72 -2.25
CA LEU A 102 8.15 3.59 -2.20
C LEU A 102 7.85 4.97 -1.64
N GLN A 103 6.68 5.52 -1.98
CA GLN A 103 6.25 6.84 -1.52
C GLN A 103 5.41 6.78 -0.24
N ASP A 104 4.98 5.58 0.17
CA ASP A 104 4.13 5.36 1.33
C ASP A 104 2.86 6.21 1.29
N ARG A 105 2.14 6.13 0.20
CA ARG A 105 0.90 6.88 0.01
C ARG A 105 -0.13 6.10 -0.77
N VAL A 106 -1.39 6.44 -0.54
CA VAL A 106 -2.53 5.94 -1.29
C VAL A 106 -3.01 7.01 -2.26
N LEU A 107 -3.20 6.62 -3.52
CA LEU A 107 -3.74 7.45 -4.58
C LEU A 107 -5.12 6.91 -4.96
N PHE A 108 -6.12 7.78 -5.02
CA PHE A 108 -7.47 7.45 -5.46
C PHE A 108 -7.74 8.09 -6.83
N THR A 109 -8.20 7.28 -7.76
CA THR A 109 -8.44 7.68 -9.13
C THR A 109 -9.87 7.29 -9.55
N ASP A 110 -10.57 8.19 -10.23
CA ASP A 110 -11.85 7.89 -10.85
C ASP A 110 -11.65 6.94 -12.03
N VAL A 111 -12.37 5.82 -12.05
CA VAL A 111 -12.24 4.81 -13.09
C VAL A 111 -12.71 5.32 -14.47
N GLN A 112 -13.72 6.18 -14.50
CA GLN A 112 -14.29 6.67 -15.76
C GLN A 112 -13.42 7.71 -16.44
N ASN A 113 -12.87 8.65 -15.67
CA ASN A 113 -12.14 9.80 -16.18
C ASN A 113 -10.63 9.69 -16.02
N SER A 114 -10.16 8.69 -15.27
CA SER A 114 -8.76 8.53 -14.88
C SER A 114 -8.18 9.74 -14.11
N ASP A 115 -9.07 10.57 -13.56
CA ASP A 115 -8.69 11.74 -12.78
C ASP A 115 -8.33 11.36 -11.35
N THR A 116 -7.28 11.97 -10.83
CA THR A 116 -6.91 11.83 -9.42
C THR A 116 -7.91 12.55 -8.54
N ILE A 117 -8.54 11.81 -7.62
CA ILE A 117 -9.51 12.35 -6.67
C ILE A 117 -8.80 12.82 -5.41
N LEU A 118 -7.92 12.01 -4.86
CA LEU A 118 -7.25 12.26 -3.59
C LEU A 118 -5.91 11.54 -3.55
N VAL A 119 -4.95 12.17 -2.87
CA VAL A 119 -3.65 11.58 -2.52
C VAL A 119 -3.46 11.69 -1.01
N GLU A 120 -3.20 10.57 -0.35
CA GLU A 120 -2.89 10.49 1.09
C GLU A 120 -1.50 9.91 1.36
#